data_f8416c3718e27953d3fa94e391dbe1a1
#
_entry.id   f8416c3718e27953d3fa94e391dbe1a1
#
_cell.length_a   1.000
_cell.length_b   1.000
_cell.length_c   1.000
_cell.angle_alpha   90.00
_cell.angle_beta   90.00
_cell.angle_gamma   90.00
#
_symmetry.space_group_name_H-M   'P 1'
#
loop_
_entity.id
_entity.type
_entity.pdbx_description
1 polymer ?
#
loop_
_entity_poly.entity_id
_entity_poly.type
_entity_poly.pdbx_seq_one_letter_code
_entity_poly.pdbx_strand_id
1 'polypeptide(L)'
;MRKKFLKFSIVALTLTLGLTACGNKGETDGTQSYSGSVLAIGSTALQPLVEKSVAGFNNKYPDVTVNVQGGGSGIGINQVAQGSAQIGNSDVPASDKIEDKSILDQLKEEKVAGIGFALVVNDDVNIDNLTTEEIQKIFTGEITNWKDLKGNDSNITVVNRSKSSGTRSTFKNTLLKDKEEKEGLGMTQDSTGAALKTVRETSGSITYVALSNLMTEKDREGIKILKIDGVEANKENIVSKKYPFWSYEYMITKGEPKDEVKALIDFIKSDENKETVEKLGYIPMSDFK
;
A
#
# COMPACT_ATOMS: atom_id res chain seq x y z
N MET A 1 -72.15 -21.10 -36.50
CA MET A 1 -72.67 -22.50 -36.56
C MET A 1 -71.66 -23.49 -35.98
N ARG A 2 -72.20 -24.28 -35.06
CA ARG A 2 -71.71 -25.61 -34.56
C ARG A 2 -70.34 -25.76 -33.94
N LYS A 3 -70.39 -25.85 -32.62
CA LYS A 3 -69.62 -26.61 -31.63
C LYS A 3 -69.14 -27.97 -32.13
N LYS A 4 -67.92 -28.34 -31.69
CA LYS A 4 -67.68 -29.74 -31.25
C LYS A 4 -66.66 -29.75 -30.16
N PHE A 5 -67.07 -30.15 -28.95
CA PHE A 5 -66.28 -30.60 -27.81
C PHE A 5 -65.72 -31.97 -28.12
N LEU A 6 -64.48 -32.20 -27.73
CA LEU A 6 -64.03 -33.56 -27.55
C LEU A 6 -63.21 -33.68 -26.21
N LYS A 7 -63.88 -34.33 -25.27
CA LYS A 7 -63.33 -34.76 -24.00
C LYS A 7 -62.45 -35.97 -24.29
N PHE A 8 -61.22 -36.03 -23.73
CA PHE A 8 -60.52 -37.31 -23.55
C PHE A 8 -59.92 -37.41 -22.15
N SER A 9 -60.13 -38.57 -21.61
CA SER A 9 -60.05 -38.98 -20.20
C SER A 9 -58.66 -39.12 -19.65
N ILE A 10 -58.61 -38.94 -18.35
CA ILE A 10 -57.55 -39.20 -17.41
C ILE A 10 -57.13 -40.69 -17.40
N VAL A 11 -55.88 -41.02 -17.49
CA VAL A 11 -55.31 -42.24 -16.94
C VAL A 11 -54.13 -41.86 -16.01
N ALA A 12 -54.39 -42.02 -14.73
CA ALA A 12 -53.38 -41.95 -13.67
C ALA A 12 -52.59 -43.25 -13.70
N LEU A 13 -51.28 -43.15 -13.87
CA LEU A 13 -50.36 -44.30 -13.66
C LEU A 13 -49.36 -43.88 -12.58
N THR A 14 -49.62 -44.28 -11.37
CA THR A 14 -48.70 -44.21 -10.24
C THR A 14 -47.58 -45.22 -10.41
N LEU A 15 -46.37 -44.71 -10.61
CA LEU A 15 -45.16 -45.54 -10.51
C LEU A 15 -44.30 -45.03 -9.35
N THR A 16 -44.40 -45.74 -8.25
CA THR A 16 -43.48 -45.59 -7.10
C THR A 16 -42.15 -46.25 -7.45
N LEU A 17 -41.08 -45.46 -7.55
CA LEU A 17 -39.72 -45.99 -7.59
C LEU A 17 -38.90 -45.37 -6.47
N GLY A 18 -38.31 -46.27 -5.69
CA GLY A 18 -37.68 -46.00 -4.43
C GLY A 18 -36.46 -45.06 -4.49
N LEU A 19 -36.39 -44.23 -3.49
CA LEU A 19 -35.18 -43.49 -3.13
C LEU A 19 -34.16 -44.44 -2.50
N THR A 20 -33.14 -44.83 -3.25
CA THR A 20 -31.88 -45.26 -2.63
C THR A 20 -31.02 -44.02 -2.44
N ALA A 21 -31.06 -43.48 -1.24
CA ALA A 21 -30.10 -42.48 -0.79
C ALA A 21 -28.76 -43.16 -0.53
N CYS A 22 -27.87 -43.13 -1.51
CA CYS A 22 -26.45 -43.31 -1.26
C CYS A 22 -25.89 -42.00 -0.77
N GLY A 23 -25.84 -41.84 0.56
CA GLY A 23 -25.09 -40.81 1.21
C GLY A 23 -23.60 -41.00 0.98
N ASN A 24 -23.03 -40.32 0.02
CA ASN A 24 -21.61 -40.08 -0.02
C ASN A 24 -21.37 -38.70 0.62
N LYS A 25 -21.06 -38.71 1.92
CA LYS A 25 -20.43 -37.57 2.56
C LYS A 25 -19.00 -37.49 2.02
N GLY A 26 -18.87 -36.89 0.83
CA GLY A 26 -17.65 -36.22 0.48
C GLY A 26 -17.60 -34.97 1.35
N GLU A 27 -16.67 -34.91 2.26
CA GLU A 27 -16.21 -33.64 2.82
C GLU A 27 -15.70 -32.83 1.66
N THR A 28 -16.56 -32.02 1.05
CA THR A 28 -16.11 -30.88 0.27
C THR A 28 -15.53 -29.93 1.29
N ASP A 29 -14.21 -29.85 1.32
CA ASP A 29 -13.46 -28.75 1.90
C ASP A 29 -14.13 -27.46 1.40
N GLY A 30 -14.84 -26.80 2.30
CA GLY A 30 -15.72 -25.68 1.96
C GLY A 30 -14.92 -24.43 1.64
N THR A 31 -14.08 -24.50 0.58
CA THR A 31 -13.40 -23.31 0.06
C THR A 31 -14.49 -22.39 -0.49
N GLN A 32 -14.76 -21.31 0.22
CA GLN A 32 -15.74 -20.30 -0.19
C GLN A 32 -15.31 -19.76 -1.55
N SER A 33 -16.16 -19.91 -2.56
CA SER A 33 -15.90 -19.40 -3.91
C SER A 33 -16.29 -17.93 -3.95
N TYR A 34 -15.36 -17.08 -4.37
CA TYR A 34 -15.61 -15.66 -4.65
C TYR A 34 -15.46 -15.40 -6.14
N SER A 35 -16.18 -14.42 -6.65
CA SER A 35 -16.09 -13.96 -8.04
C SER A 35 -16.36 -12.46 -8.10
N GLY A 36 -15.81 -11.77 -9.10
CA GLY A 36 -16.02 -10.33 -9.27
C GLY A 36 -14.75 -9.56 -9.57
N SER A 37 -14.81 -8.25 -9.37
CA SER A 37 -13.68 -7.35 -9.63
C SER A 37 -13.44 -6.43 -8.45
N VAL A 38 -12.18 -6.34 -8.03
CA VAL A 38 -11.70 -5.44 -6.97
C VAL A 38 -10.75 -4.42 -7.58
N LEU A 39 -11.07 -3.13 -7.43
CA LEU A 39 -10.14 -2.04 -7.71
C LEU A 39 -9.46 -1.62 -6.39
N ALA A 40 -8.14 -1.84 -6.31
CA ALA A 40 -7.29 -1.39 -5.22
C ALA A 40 -6.38 -0.26 -5.74
N ILE A 41 -6.61 0.97 -5.26
CA ILE A 41 -5.91 2.16 -5.77
C ILE A 41 -5.31 2.97 -4.62
N GLY A 42 -4.16 3.61 -4.85
CA GLY A 42 -3.61 4.56 -3.89
C GLY A 42 -2.10 4.53 -3.74
N SER A 43 -1.61 4.17 -2.54
CA SER A 43 -0.19 4.20 -2.21
C SER A 43 0.69 3.46 -3.22
N THR A 44 1.68 4.18 -3.76
CA THR A 44 2.73 3.58 -4.61
C THR A 44 3.84 2.92 -3.80
N ALA A 45 3.81 3.07 -2.48
CA ALA A 45 4.69 2.33 -1.56
C ALA A 45 4.09 0.96 -1.23
N LEU A 46 2.76 0.84 -1.10
CA LEU A 46 2.05 -0.43 -0.87
C LEU A 46 1.80 -1.22 -2.17
N GLN A 47 1.77 -0.55 -3.31
CA GLN A 47 1.45 -1.15 -4.62
C GLN A 47 2.23 -2.44 -4.91
N PRO A 48 3.58 -2.53 -4.73
CA PRO A 48 4.33 -3.75 -5.01
C PRO A 48 3.86 -4.96 -4.20
N LEU A 49 3.46 -4.78 -2.94
CA LEU A 49 2.94 -5.87 -2.10
C LEU A 49 1.61 -6.37 -2.64
N VAL A 50 0.68 -5.47 -2.94
CA VAL A 50 -0.66 -5.85 -3.42
C VAL A 50 -0.54 -6.58 -4.76
N GLU A 51 0.23 -6.03 -5.73
CA GLU A 51 0.45 -6.65 -7.04
C GLU A 51 1.05 -8.06 -6.92
N LYS A 52 2.06 -8.23 -6.06
CA LYS A 52 2.69 -9.54 -5.87
C LYS A 52 1.77 -10.53 -5.19
N SER A 53 0.97 -10.07 -4.24
CA SER A 53 0.02 -10.91 -3.50
C SER A 53 -1.13 -11.40 -4.39
N VAL A 54 -1.53 -10.63 -5.41
CA VAL A 54 -2.59 -11.02 -6.35
C VAL A 54 -2.30 -12.35 -7.03
N ALA A 55 -1.04 -12.64 -7.35
CA ALA A 55 -0.68 -13.92 -7.98
C ALA A 55 -1.02 -15.12 -7.07
N GLY A 56 -0.67 -15.06 -5.78
CA GLY A 56 -1.02 -16.09 -4.79
C GLY A 56 -2.53 -16.13 -4.51
N PHE A 57 -3.15 -14.97 -4.40
CA PHE A 57 -4.59 -14.84 -4.20
C PHE A 57 -5.41 -15.48 -5.32
N ASN A 58 -5.03 -15.25 -6.58
CA ASN A 58 -5.71 -15.81 -7.75
C ASN A 58 -5.57 -17.33 -7.86
N ASN A 59 -4.50 -17.94 -7.31
CA ASN A 59 -4.42 -19.40 -7.22
C ASN A 59 -5.53 -19.98 -6.34
N LYS A 60 -5.98 -19.23 -5.35
CA LYS A 60 -7.04 -19.62 -4.40
C LYS A 60 -8.43 -19.19 -4.86
N TYR A 61 -8.52 -18.03 -5.51
CA TYR A 61 -9.77 -17.42 -5.97
C TYR A 61 -9.67 -16.99 -7.44
N PRO A 62 -9.67 -17.96 -8.38
CA PRO A 62 -9.37 -17.70 -9.80
C PRO A 62 -10.43 -16.84 -10.50
N ASP A 63 -11.66 -16.79 -9.98
CA ASP A 63 -12.76 -16.04 -10.57
C ASP A 63 -12.83 -14.56 -10.08
N VAL A 64 -11.84 -14.14 -9.26
CA VAL A 64 -11.72 -12.74 -8.82
C VAL A 64 -10.66 -12.02 -9.64
N THR A 65 -11.04 -10.90 -10.25
CA THR A 65 -10.12 -10.01 -10.94
C THR A 65 -9.72 -8.86 -10.02
N VAL A 66 -8.41 -8.72 -9.72
CA VAL A 66 -7.90 -7.61 -8.92
C VAL A 66 -7.13 -6.64 -9.81
N ASN A 67 -7.59 -5.39 -9.84
CA ASN A 67 -6.91 -4.29 -10.53
C ASN A 67 -6.20 -3.41 -9.51
N VAL A 68 -4.88 -3.29 -9.63
CA VAL A 68 -4.04 -2.49 -8.72
C VAL A 68 -3.57 -1.24 -9.43
N GLN A 69 -3.76 -0.06 -8.82
CA GLN A 69 -3.37 1.22 -9.40
C GLN A 69 -2.66 2.09 -8.36
N GLY A 70 -1.65 2.84 -8.82
CA GLY A 70 -1.02 3.89 -8.02
C GLY A 70 -1.85 5.17 -7.98
N GLY A 71 -1.25 6.24 -7.44
CA GLY A 71 -1.86 7.58 -7.37
C GLY A 71 -1.54 8.31 -6.05
N GLY A 72 -1.06 7.57 -5.06
CA GLY A 72 -0.81 8.05 -3.71
C GLY A 72 -1.99 7.84 -2.77
N SER A 73 -1.69 7.75 -1.49
CA SER A 73 -2.63 7.43 -0.40
C SER A 73 -3.89 8.30 -0.42
N GLY A 74 -3.72 9.61 -0.61
CA GLY A 74 -4.84 10.55 -0.63
C GLY A 74 -5.82 10.30 -1.78
N ILE A 75 -5.34 9.85 -2.95
CA ILE A 75 -6.22 9.47 -4.07
C ILE A 75 -6.99 8.20 -3.72
N GLY A 76 -6.31 7.17 -3.18
CA GLY A 76 -6.95 5.93 -2.75
C GLY A 76 -8.06 6.18 -1.72
N ILE A 77 -7.75 6.92 -0.67
CA ILE A 77 -8.71 7.27 0.40
C ILE A 77 -9.93 8.00 -0.17
N ASN A 78 -9.71 9.03 -1.02
CA ASN A 78 -10.79 9.81 -1.59
C ASN A 78 -11.68 8.97 -2.54
N GLN A 79 -11.10 8.10 -3.37
CA GLN A 79 -11.87 7.26 -4.27
C GLN A 79 -12.74 6.24 -3.53
N VAL A 80 -12.24 5.67 -2.45
CA VAL A 80 -13.04 4.80 -1.57
C VAL A 80 -14.15 5.59 -0.88
N ALA A 81 -13.85 6.75 -0.33
CA ALA A 81 -14.86 7.61 0.29
C ALA A 81 -16.01 7.95 -0.67
N GLN A 82 -15.69 8.18 -1.95
CA GLN A 82 -16.67 8.44 -3.02
C GLN A 82 -17.34 7.16 -3.54
N GLY A 83 -16.88 5.97 -3.16
CA GLY A 83 -17.39 4.69 -3.66
C GLY A 83 -16.92 4.32 -5.08
N SER A 84 -15.88 4.98 -5.59
CA SER A 84 -15.31 4.76 -6.92
C SER A 84 -14.28 3.62 -6.95
N ALA A 85 -13.75 3.21 -5.79
CA ALA A 85 -12.88 2.06 -5.62
C ALA A 85 -13.33 1.22 -4.42
N GLN A 86 -13.03 -0.06 -4.44
CA GLN A 86 -13.34 -0.97 -3.34
C GLN A 86 -12.30 -0.87 -2.22
N ILE A 87 -11.02 -0.68 -2.58
CA ILE A 87 -9.91 -0.59 -1.63
C ILE A 87 -9.06 0.64 -1.91
N GLY A 88 -8.85 1.45 -0.88
CA GLY A 88 -7.87 2.53 -0.86
C GLY A 88 -6.57 2.08 -0.18
N ASN A 89 -5.49 1.94 -0.94
CA ASN A 89 -4.17 1.64 -0.41
C ASN A 89 -3.53 2.89 0.18
N SER A 90 -3.02 2.83 1.41
CA SER A 90 -2.50 4.02 2.09
C SER A 90 -1.36 3.73 3.05
N ASP A 91 -0.35 4.61 3.08
CA ASP A 91 0.76 4.63 4.05
C ASP A 91 0.36 5.37 5.36
N VAL A 92 -0.83 5.92 5.43
CA VAL A 92 -1.31 6.70 6.57
C VAL A 92 -2.80 6.43 6.83
N PRO A 93 -3.32 6.63 8.04
CA PRO A 93 -4.76 6.57 8.31
C PRO A 93 -5.54 7.59 7.47
N ALA A 94 -6.83 7.35 7.25
CA ALA A 94 -7.69 8.23 6.45
C ALA A 94 -7.78 9.64 7.04
N SER A 95 -7.69 9.77 8.35
CA SER A 95 -7.71 11.06 9.07
C SER A 95 -6.57 12.00 8.69
N ASP A 96 -5.47 11.48 8.13
CA ASP A 96 -4.37 12.32 7.63
C ASP A 96 -4.69 12.99 6.27
N LYS A 97 -5.78 12.59 5.63
CA LYS A 97 -6.19 13.04 4.28
C LYS A 97 -7.60 13.58 4.20
N ILE A 98 -8.45 13.26 5.17
CA ILE A 98 -9.85 13.68 5.25
C ILE A 98 -10.08 14.31 6.63
N GLU A 99 -10.59 15.54 6.63
CA GLU A 99 -10.94 16.25 7.87
C GLU A 99 -12.40 16.02 8.27
N ASP A 100 -13.28 15.72 7.30
CA ASP A 100 -14.71 15.51 7.53
C ASP A 100 -14.97 14.20 8.28
N LYS A 101 -15.32 14.36 9.57
CA LYS A 101 -15.61 13.23 10.45
C LYS A 101 -16.76 12.35 9.92
N SER A 102 -17.76 12.92 9.27
CA SER A 102 -18.89 12.17 8.75
C SER A 102 -18.49 11.23 7.61
N ILE A 103 -17.42 11.57 6.88
CA ILE A 103 -16.81 10.70 5.87
C ILE A 103 -15.93 9.66 6.56
N LEU A 104 -15.10 10.06 7.53
CA LEU A 104 -14.22 9.14 8.27
C LEU A 104 -15.01 8.03 8.96
N ASP A 105 -16.15 8.36 9.57
CA ASP A 105 -17.03 7.39 10.26
C ASP A 105 -17.60 6.31 9.32
N GLN A 106 -17.55 6.54 7.99
CA GLN A 106 -17.96 5.56 6.98
C GLN A 106 -16.81 4.67 6.50
N LEU A 107 -15.57 4.98 6.86
CA LEU A 107 -14.40 4.24 6.40
C LEU A 107 -13.97 3.21 7.43
N LYS A 108 -13.50 2.06 6.92
CA LYS A 108 -12.88 1.02 7.71
C LYS A 108 -11.42 0.88 7.30
N GLU A 109 -10.53 0.85 8.27
CA GLU A 109 -9.09 0.77 8.05
C GLU A 109 -8.56 -0.57 8.55
N GLU A 110 -7.91 -1.32 7.66
CA GLU A 110 -7.21 -2.55 7.99
C GLU A 110 -5.71 -2.36 7.82
N LYS A 111 -4.95 -2.51 8.92
CA LYS A 111 -3.49 -2.55 8.86
C LYS A 111 -3.06 -3.88 8.26
N VAL A 112 -2.32 -3.84 7.16
CA VAL A 112 -1.93 -5.05 6.42
C VAL A 112 -0.45 -5.39 6.53
N ALA A 113 0.40 -4.40 6.76
CA ALA A 113 1.84 -4.57 6.96
C ALA A 113 2.43 -3.34 7.67
N GLY A 114 3.67 -3.42 8.11
CA GLY A 114 4.51 -2.26 8.39
C GLY A 114 5.44 -1.97 7.23
N ILE A 115 5.87 -0.72 7.07
CA ILE A 115 6.85 -0.29 6.08
C ILE A 115 7.80 0.74 6.68
N GLY A 116 9.10 0.58 6.41
CA GLY A 116 10.08 1.64 6.62
C GLY A 116 10.20 2.53 5.40
N PHE A 117 10.54 3.78 5.64
CA PHE A 117 10.92 4.71 4.59
C PHE A 117 12.37 5.13 4.78
N ALA A 118 13.04 5.49 3.71
CA ALA A 118 14.43 5.92 3.75
C ALA A 118 14.60 7.30 3.12
N LEU A 119 15.50 8.08 3.67
CA LEU A 119 16.10 9.19 2.93
C LEU A 119 17.13 8.62 1.98
N VAL A 120 17.06 9.02 0.72
CA VAL A 120 18.01 8.64 -0.32
C VAL A 120 18.57 9.88 -1.00
N VAL A 121 19.85 9.83 -1.31
CA VAL A 121 20.55 10.87 -2.07
C VAL A 121 21.14 10.29 -3.34
N ASN A 122 21.45 11.14 -4.31
CA ASN A 122 22.29 10.75 -5.45
C ASN A 122 23.63 10.23 -4.92
N ASP A 123 24.26 9.26 -5.58
CA ASP A 123 25.50 8.61 -5.10
C ASP A 123 26.72 9.54 -5.10
N ASP A 124 26.63 10.68 -5.78
CA ASP A 124 27.67 11.74 -5.75
C ASP A 124 27.70 12.52 -4.43
N VAL A 125 26.66 12.41 -3.58
CA VAL A 125 26.59 13.09 -2.29
C VAL A 125 27.42 12.35 -1.24
N ASN A 126 28.43 13.01 -0.68
CA ASN A 126 29.33 12.41 0.30
C ASN A 126 28.84 12.59 1.74
N ILE A 127 27.61 12.11 2.01
CA ILE A 127 26.96 12.09 3.34
C ILE A 127 26.40 10.68 3.58
N ASP A 128 26.53 10.16 4.81
CA ASP A 128 26.01 8.83 5.18
C ASP A 128 24.92 8.90 6.26
N ASN A 129 24.79 10.04 6.91
CA ASN A 129 23.84 10.25 8.00
C ASN A 129 23.33 11.70 8.01
N LEU A 130 22.08 11.89 8.37
CA LEU A 130 21.53 13.18 8.73
C LEU A 130 20.82 13.08 10.07
N THR A 131 20.97 14.10 10.89
CA THR A 131 20.13 14.26 12.08
C THR A 131 18.74 14.75 11.69
N THR A 132 17.74 14.48 12.53
CA THR A 132 16.38 15.00 12.33
C THR A 132 16.38 16.54 12.17
N GLU A 133 17.24 17.28 12.91
CA GLU A 133 17.36 18.73 12.77
C GLU A 133 17.92 19.15 11.40
N GLU A 134 18.93 18.47 10.89
CA GLU A 134 19.52 18.73 9.57
C GLU A 134 18.49 18.45 8.45
N ILE A 135 17.74 17.34 8.57
CA ILE A 135 16.63 17.01 7.65
C ILE A 135 15.62 18.15 7.63
N GLN A 136 15.20 18.64 8.79
CA GLN A 136 14.30 19.78 8.89
C GLN A 136 14.86 21.01 8.18
N LYS A 137 16.11 21.36 8.43
CA LYS A 137 16.76 22.53 7.80
C LYS A 137 16.89 22.42 6.28
N ILE A 138 17.14 21.21 5.77
CA ILE A 138 17.14 20.97 4.32
C ILE A 138 15.74 21.22 3.72
N PHE A 139 14.72 20.60 4.28
CA PHE A 139 13.37 20.65 3.70
C PHE A 139 12.61 21.97 3.99
N THR A 140 13.05 22.75 4.96
CA THR A 140 12.61 24.15 5.15
C THR A 140 13.41 25.14 4.30
N GLY A 141 14.48 24.69 3.63
CA GLY A 141 15.35 25.52 2.78
C GLY A 141 16.29 26.44 3.56
N GLU A 142 16.57 26.12 4.81
CA GLU A 142 17.60 26.81 5.63
C GLU A 142 19.01 26.36 5.25
N ILE A 143 19.19 25.05 4.93
CA ILE A 143 20.44 24.50 4.38
C ILE A 143 20.22 24.16 2.93
N THR A 144 21.05 24.70 2.04
CA THR A 144 20.92 24.57 0.58
C THR A 144 22.20 24.05 -0.10
N ASN A 145 23.25 23.78 0.67
CA ASN A 145 24.51 23.24 0.15
C ASN A 145 25.02 22.13 1.08
N TRP A 146 25.48 21.03 0.49
CA TRP A 146 25.97 19.89 1.23
C TRP A 146 27.24 20.16 2.07
N LYS A 147 28.05 21.18 1.71
CA LYS A 147 29.22 21.58 2.50
C LYS A 147 28.87 22.02 3.93
N ASP A 148 27.67 22.59 4.11
CA ASP A 148 27.20 23.02 5.43
C ASP A 148 26.95 21.82 6.37
N LEU A 149 26.90 20.61 5.79
CA LEU A 149 26.76 19.32 6.46
C LEU A 149 28.03 18.45 6.35
N LYS A 150 29.18 19.07 6.04
CA LYS A 150 30.46 18.41 5.83
C LYS A 150 30.53 17.47 4.61
N GLY A 151 29.61 17.62 3.68
CA GLY A 151 29.62 16.98 2.35
C GLY A 151 30.44 17.78 1.34
N ASN A 152 30.25 17.46 0.06
CA ASN A 152 30.89 18.21 -1.05
C ASN A 152 30.33 19.63 -1.16
N ASP A 153 31.09 20.54 -1.79
CA ASP A 153 30.57 21.87 -2.16
C ASP A 153 29.65 21.76 -3.39
N SER A 154 28.41 21.37 -3.15
CA SER A 154 27.37 21.22 -4.15
C SER A 154 26.01 21.57 -3.59
N ASN A 155 25.14 22.15 -4.43
CA ASN A 155 23.80 22.52 -4.02
C ASN A 155 22.92 21.29 -3.71
N ILE A 156 22.06 21.42 -2.71
CA ILE A 156 21.05 20.42 -2.39
C ILE A 156 19.84 20.63 -3.30
N THR A 157 19.49 19.61 -4.09
CA THR A 157 18.25 19.59 -4.86
C THR A 157 17.22 18.69 -4.18
N VAL A 158 16.21 19.31 -3.58
CA VAL A 158 15.14 18.53 -2.91
C VAL A 158 14.17 17.98 -3.96
N VAL A 159 13.89 16.68 -3.87
CA VAL A 159 12.86 16.01 -4.68
C VAL A 159 11.73 15.61 -3.75
N ASN A 160 10.69 16.44 -3.72
CA ASN A 160 9.50 16.26 -2.91
C ASN A 160 8.50 15.30 -3.55
N ARG A 161 7.52 14.89 -2.76
CA ARG A 161 6.36 14.13 -3.21
C ARG A 161 5.11 15.04 -3.25
N SER A 162 4.14 14.68 -4.09
CA SER A 162 2.87 15.40 -4.16
C SER A 162 2.07 15.32 -2.85
N LYS A 163 1.11 16.25 -2.67
CA LYS A 163 0.25 16.29 -1.48
C LYS A 163 -0.59 15.02 -1.28
N SER A 164 -0.86 14.25 -2.36
CA SER A 164 -1.55 12.97 -2.29
C SER A 164 -0.69 11.84 -1.70
N SER A 165 0.64 11.99 -1.66
CA SER A 165 1.56 10.98 -1.16
C SER A 165 1.36 10.72 0.35
N GLY A 166 1.18 9.45 0.72
CA GLY A 166 1.19 9.02 2.12
C GLY A 166 2.61 9.05 2.70
N THR A 167 3.63 8.66 1.91
CA THR A 167 5.03 8.76 2.32
C THR A 167 5.40 10.19 2.72
N ARG A 168 4.91 11.20 1.97
CA ARG A 168 5.09 12.62 2.36
C ARG A 168 4.39 12.94 3.67
N SER A 169 3.18 12.45 3.89
CA SER A 169 2.49 12.65 5.17
C SER A 169 3.24 12.01 6.32
N THR A 170 3.72 10.77 6.15
CA THR A 170 4.55 10.11 7.17
C THR A 170 5.85 10.89 7.42
N PHE A 171 6.51 11.37 6.36
CA PHE A 171 7.71 12.22 6.48
C PHE A 171 7.42 13.49 7.31
N LYS A 172 6.34 14.19 6.99
CA LYS A 172 5.91 15.38 7.73
C LYS A 172 5.63 15.04 9.20
N ASN A 173 4.86 14.01 9.47
CA ASN A 173 4.44 13.66 10.83
C ASN A 173 5.60 13.16 11.71
N THR A 174 6.59 12.45 11.12
CA THR A 174 7.66 11.80 11.90
C THR A 174 8.94 12.61 11.97
N LEU A 175 9.35 13.27 10.90
CA LEU A 175 10.64 13.97 10.80
C LEU A 175 10.50 15.48 10.80
N LEU A 176 9.58 16.07 10.04
CA LEU A 176 9.37 17.52 10.06
C LEU A 176 8.63 17.98 11.31
N LYS A 177 7.69 17.16 11.81
CA LYS A 177 6.85 17.48 12.97
C LYS A 177 6.08 18.78 12.75
N ASP A 178 6.36 19.82 13.54
CA ASP A 178 5.67 21.11 13.48
C ASP A 178 6.23 22.05 12.39
N LYS A 179 7.24 21.61 11.63
CA LYS A 179 7.82 22.43 10.57
C LYS A 179 7.13 22.17 9.24
N GLU A 180 7.02 23.23 8.44
CA GLU A 180 6.46 23.13 7.08
C GLU A 180 7.58 23.08 6.04
N GLU A 181 7.42 22.20 5.05
CA GLU A 181 8.28 22.21 3.86
C GLU A 181 8.18 23.56 3.16
N LYS A 182 9.33 24.12 2.74
CA LYS A 182 9.34 25.36 1.97
C LYS A 182 8.62 25.15 0.63
N GLU A 183 7.57 25.93 0.41
CA GLU A 183 6.83 25.87 -0.86
C GLU A 183 7.74 26.24 -2.05
N GLY A 184 7.61 25.48 -3.13
CA GLY A 184 8.43 25.68 -4.33
C GLY A 184 9.89 25.25 -4.20
N LEU A 185 10.28 24.59 -3.10
CA LEU A 185 11.62 24.07 -2.94
C LEU A 185 11.79 22.78 -3.79
N GLY A 186 12.69 22.84 -4.76
CA GLY A 186 13.06 21.69 -5.58
C GLY A 186 11.97 21.22 -6.55
N MET A 187 11.95 19.91 -6.81
CA MET A 187 11.04 19.26 -7.74
C MET A 187 9.98 18.45 -6.99
N THR A 188 8.82 18.23 -7.60
CA THR A 188 7.77 17.38 -7.02
C THR A 188 7.49 16.18 -7.92
N GLN A 189 7.41 14.98 -7.32
CA GLN A 189 7.12 13.73 -8.00
C GLN A 189 5.89 13.03 -7.40
N ASP A 190 5.06 12.42 -8.26
CA ASP A 190 3.79 11.84 -7.86
C ASP A 190 3.91 10.39 -7.34
N SER A 191 4.97 9.67 -7.70
CA SER A 191 5.17 8.27 -7.31
C SER A 191 6.56 8.02 -6.72
N THR A 192 6.69 6.93 -5.95
CA THR A 192 7.98 6.46 -5.43
C THR A 192 8.98 6.19 -6.55
N GLY A 193 8.54 5.53 -7.63
CA GLY A 193 9.42 5.24 -8.78
C GLY A 193 9.91 6.50 -9.49
N ALA A 194 9.05 7.52 -9.66
CA ALA A 194 9.44 8.79 -10.27
C ALA A 194 10.44 9.55 -9.38
N ALA A 195 10.24 9.57 -8.06
CA ALA A 195 11.17 10.20 -7.11
C ALA A 195 12.55 9.54 -7.15
N LEU A 196 12.60 8.20 -7.14
CA LEU A 196 13.86 7.44 -7.27
C LEU A 196 14.57 7.73 -8.59
N LYS A 197 13.84 7.69 -9.70
CA LYS A 197 14.42 8.03 -11.01
C LYS A 197 15.02 9.43 -11.01
N THR A 198 14.27 10.41 -10.49
CA THR A 198 14.74 11.80 -10.45
C THR A 198 16.02 11.95 -9.62
N VAL A 199 16.10 11.27 -8.46
CA VAL A 199 17.32 11.33 -7.63
C VAL A 199 18.50 10.68 -8.33
N ARG A 200 18.33 9.57 -9.02
CA ARG A 200 19.42 8.94 -9.81
C ARG A 200 19.97 9.85 -10.90
N GLU A 201 19.09 10.64 -11.51
CA GLU A 201 19.43 11.50 -12.68
C GLU A 201 19.85 12.91 -12.27
N THR A 202 19.77 13.28 -10.98
CA THR A 202 19.99 14.65 -10.51
C THR A 202 21.11 14.69 -9.45
N SER A 203 22.25 15.26 -9.83
CA SER A 203 23.38 15.49 -8.94
C SER A 203 22.98 16.30 -7.71
N GLY A 204 23.51 15.94 -6.54
CA GLY A 204 23.28 16.63 -5.26
C GLY A 204 21.84 16.51 -4.74
N SER A 205 21.02 15.63 -5.28
CA SER A 205 19.62 15.52 -4.90
C SER A 205 19.36 14.64 -3.70
N ILE A 206 18.24 14.91 -3.02
CA ILE A 206 17.71 14.16 -1.88
C ILE A 206 16.21 13.95 -2.01
N THR A 207 15.73 12.77 -1.64
CA THR A 207 14.30 12.44 -1.53
C THR A 207 14.05 11.44 -0.41
N TYR A 208 12.78 11.06 -0.24
CA TYR A 208 12.35 10.00 0.67
C TYR A 208 11.44 9.00 -0.06
N VAL A 209 11.68 7.71 0.17
CA VAL A 209 11.02 6.59 -0.52
C VAL A 209 10.79 5.41 0.41
N ALA A 210 9.89 4.51 0.03
CA ALA A 210 9.65 3.27 0.74
C ALA A 210 10.82 2.28 0.56
N LEU A 211 11.20 1.58 1.63
CA LEU A 211 12.25 0.56 1.60
C LEU A 211 11.94 -0.60 0.65
N SER A 212 10.66 -0.90 0.43
CA SER A 212 10.21 -1.90 -0.56
C SER A 212 10.70 -1.65 -1.99
N ASN A 213 11.07 -0.42 -2.31
CA ASN A 213 11.63 -0.04 -3.61
C ASN A 213 13.17 -0.03 -3.64
N LEU A 214 13.81 -0.51 -2.56
CA LEU A 214 15.27 -0.50 -2.37
C LEU A 214 15.83 -1.88 -1.98
N MET A 215 15.10 -2.95 -2.32
CA MET A 215 15.41 -4.29 -1.81
C MET A 215 16.61 -4.95 -2.48
N THR A 216 16.85 -4.67 -3.76
CA THR A 216 17.94 -5.27 -4.53
C THR A 216 19.10 -4.28 -4.72
N GLU A 217 20.29 -4.79 -5.04
CA GLU A 217 21.43 -3.95 -5.41
C GLU A 217 21.10 -3.06 -6.62
N LYS A 218 20.39 -3.61 -7.60
CA LYS A 218 19.93 -2.87 -8.78
C LYS A 218 19.00 -1.70 -8.41
N ASP A 219 18.16 -1.89 -7.38
CA ASP A 219 17.27 -0.82 -6.91
C ASP A 219 18.05 0.32 -6.24
N ARG A 220 19.27 0.07 -5.78
CA ARG A 220 20.16 1.03 -5.12
C ARG A 220 21.21 1.65 -6.03
N GLU A 221 21.29 1.19 -7.27
CA GLU A 221 22.23 1.75 -8.25
C GLU A 221 22.01 3.25 -8.44
N GLY A 222 23.10 4.05 -8.37
CA GLY A 222 23.08 5.50 -8.51
C GLY A 222 22.48 6.29 -7.34
N ILE A 223 22.25 5.62 -6.20
CA ILE A 223 21.77 6.28 -4.98
C ILE A 223 22.45 5.74 -3.72
N LYS A 224 22.38 6.54 -2.66
CA LYS A 224 22.82 6.15 -1.31
C LYS A 224 21.67 6.31 -0.31
N ILE A 225 21.50 5.31 0.56
CA ILE A 225 20.54 5.35 1.68
C ILE A 225 21.24 5.99 2.88
N LEU A 226 20.62 6.99 3.49
CA LEU A 226 21.15 7.66 4.66
C LEU A 226 20.61 7.05 5.97
N LYS A 227 21.44 7.06 7.00
CA LYS A 227 20.98 6.87 8.38
C LYS A 227 20.23 8.13 8.85
N ILE A 228 19.33 7.95 9.79
CA ILE A 228 18.66 9.07 10.49
C ILE A 228 19.05 9.00 11.96
N ASP A 229 19.61 10.08 12.49
CA ASP A 229 20.14 10.15 13.87
C ASP A 229 21.08 8.99 14.21
N GLY A 230 21.88 8.53 13.23
CA GLY A 230 22.80 7.40 13.36
C GLY A 230 22.13 6.02 13.26
N VAL A 231 20.82 5.93 13.08
CA VAL A 231 20.06 4.69 13.03
C VAL A 231 19.78 4.27 11.58
N GLU A 232 20.04 3.00 11.26
CA GLU A 232 19.76 2.42 9.95
C GLU A 232 18.28 2.06 9.78
N ALA A 233 17.78 2.26 8.55
CA ALA A 233 16.44 1.84 8.13
C ALA A 233 16.42 0.32 7.90
N ASN A 234 16.17 -0.45 8.94
CA ASN A 234 16.03 -1.91 8.85
C ASN A 234 14.87 -2.41 9.74
N LYS A 235 14.43 -3.65 9.49
CA LYS A 235 13.30 -4.28 10.20
C LYS A 235 13.48 -4.23 11.72
N GLU A 236 14.65 -4.56 12.24
CA GLU A 236 14.92 -4.60 13.69
C GLU A 236 14.73 -3.22 14.34
N ASN A 237 15.32 -2.19 13.73
CA ASN A 237 15.23 -0.82 14.23
C ASN A 237 13.80 -0.24 14.11
N ILE A 238 13.04 -0.66 13.10
CA ILE A 238 11.64 -0.24 12.92
C ILE A 238 10.75 -0.90 13.99
N VAL A 239 10.82 -2.22 14.14
CA VAL A 239 10.00 -2.97 15.10
C VAL A 239 10.32 -2.53 16.54
N SER A 240 11.59 -2.27 16.85
CA SER A 240 12.02 -1.74 18.16
C SER A 240 11.75 -0.24 18.34
N LYS A 241 11.16 0.43 17.33
CA LYS A 241 10.85 1.89 17.32
C LYS A 241 12.08 2.80 17.50
N LYS A 242 13.29 2.29 17.24
CA LYS A 242 14.52 3.08 17.22
C LYS A 242 14.62 3.95 15.96
N TYR A 243 14.17 3.42 14.81
CA TYR A 243 14.12 4.15 13.56
C TYR A 243 12.80 4.93 13.46
N PRO A 244 12.83 6.25 13.29
CA PRO A 244 11.62 7.08 13.42
C PRO A 244 10.73 7.08 12.16
N PHE A 245 11.29 6.83 10.98
CA PHE A 245 10.62 7.04 9.70
C PHE A 245 10.02 5.75 9.16
N TRP A 246 8.87 5.38 9.70
CA TRP A 246 8.10 4.20 9.32
C TRP A 246 6.61 4.42 9.55
N SER A 247 5.77 3.59 8.97
CA SER A 247 4.32 3.59 9.16
C SER A 247 3.74 2.19 9.03
N TYR A 248 2.45 2.05 9.37
CA TYR A 248 1.65 0.94 8.88
C TYR A 248 1.18 1.22 7.46
N GLU A 249 1.00 0.15 6.71
CA GLU A 249 0.27 0.13 5.45
C GLU A 249 -1.17 -0.25 5.71
N TYR A 250 -2.09 0.49 5.11
CA TYR A 250 -3.52 0.34 5.29
C TYR A 250 -4.21 -0.03 3.99
N MET A 251 -5.17 -0.94 4.08
CA MET A 251 -6.21 -1.12 3.09
C MET A 251 -7.53 -0.60 3.66
N ILE A 252 -8.06 0.43 3.02
CA ILE A 252 -9.22 1.19 3.50
C ILE A 252 -10.42 0.86 2.63
N THR A 253 -11.58 0.62 3.26
CA THR A 253 -12.84 0.32 2.57
C THR A 253 -13.94 1.25 3.05
N LYS A 254 -15.01 1.39 2.24
CA LYS A 254 -16.23 2.09 2.68
C LYS A 254 -17.14 1.09 3.39
N GLY A 255 -17.21 1.21 4.71
CA GLY A 255 -17.85 0.22 5.57
C GLY A 255 -17.01 -1.06 5.73
N GLU A 256 -17.58 -2.06 6.41
CA GLU A 256 -16.91 -3.36 6.63
C GLU A 256 -16.64 -4.08 5.30
N PRO A 257 -15.42 -4.56 5.07
CA PRO A 257 -15.10 -5.32 3.86
C PRO A 257 -15.89 -6.64 3.82
N LYS A 258 -16.35 -7.02 2.64
CA LYS A 258 -17.16 -8.22 2.42
C LYS A 258 -16.61 -9.00 1.22
N ASP A 259 -17.03 -10.26 1.10
CA ASP A 259 -16.82 -11.12 -0.05
C ASP A 259 -15.34 -11.11 -0.55
N GLU A 260 -15.12 -10.92 -1.83
CA GLU A 260 -13.79 -10.92 -2.45
C GLU A 260 -12.86 -9.81 -1.93
N VAL A 261 -13.43 -8.66 -1.50
CA VAL A 261 -12.65 -7.55 -0.90
C VAL A 261 -12.06 -7.98 0.43
N LYS A 262 -12.89 -8.59 1.30
CA LYS A 262 -12.44 -9.14 2.58
C LYS A 262 -11.43 -10.26 2.38
N ALA A 263 -11.71 -11.16 1.43
CA ALA A 263 -10.82 -12.28 1.12
C ALA A 263 -9.42 -11.79 0.69
N LEU A 264 -9.34 -10.74 -0.13
CA LEU A 264 -8.05 -10.16 -0.56
C LEU A 264 -7.29 -9.54 0.63
N ILE A 265 -7.96 -8.76 1.47
CA ILE A 265 -7.35 -8.15 2.66
C ILE A 265 -6.83 -9.23 3.63
N ASP A 266 -7.65 -10.25 3.90
CA ASP A 266 -7.28 -11.37 4.76
C ASP A 266 -6.11 -12.16 4.19
N PHE A 267 -6.09 -12.40 2.87
CA PHE A 267 -4.97 -13.08 2.20
C PHE A 267 -3.66 -12.31 2.35
N ILE A 268 -3.67 -10.99 2.13
CA ILE A 268 -2.47 -10.15 2.26
C ILE A 268 -1.91 -10.23 3.69
N LYS A 269 -2.76 -10.33 4.70
CA LYS A 269 -2.39 -10.43 6.13
C LYS A 269 -2.05 -11.86 6.57
N SER A 270 -2.33 -12.86 5.75
CA SER A 270 -2.23 -14.27 6.14
C SER A 270 -0.79 -14.77 6.26
N ASP A 271 -0.60 -15.84 7.02
CA ASP A 271 0.68 -16.55 7.11
C ASP A 271 1.11 -17.13 5.75
N GLU A 272 0.16 -17.49 4.88
CA GLU A 272 0.40 -17.96 3.51
C GLU A 272 1.14 -16.91 2.67
N ASN A 273 0.86 -15.63 2.88
CA ASN A 273 1.49 -14.52 2.16
C ASN A 273 2.70 -13.91 2.89
N LYS A 274 3.01 -14.36 4.10
CA LYS A 274 4.06 -13.78 4.96
C LYS A 274 5.42 -13.69 4.28
N GLU A 275 5.82 -14.76 3.58
CA GLU A 275 7.10 -14.77 2.85
C GLU A 275 7.14 -13.70 1.74
N THR A 276 6.02 -13.45 1.07
CA THR A 276 5.91 -12.37 0.07
C THR A 276 6.07 -11.01 0.71
N VAL A 277 5.42 -10.78 1.86
CA VAL A 277 5.54 -9.54 2.64
C VAL A 277 7.01 -9.26 2.99
N GLU A 278 7.70 -10.26 3.56
CA GLU A 278 9.09 -10.11 3.99
C GLU A 278 10.08 -9.94 2.82
N LYS A 279 9.93 -10.73 1.74
CA LYS A 279 10.78 -10.62 0.55
C LYS A 279 10.71 -9.26 -0.14
N LEU A 280 9.58 -8.58 -0.02
CA LEU A 280 9.38 -7.24 -0.57
C LEU A 280 9.77 -6.12 0.41
N GLY A 281 10.36 -6.45 1.57
CA GLY A 281 10.84 -5.46 2.54
C GLY A 281 9.76 -4.83 3.42
N TYR A 282 8.55 -5.42 3.41
CA TYR A 282 7.51 -5.07 4.39
C TYR A 282 7.67 -5.90 5.66
N ILE A 283 7.02 -5.45 6.72
CA ILE A 283 7.06 -6.10 8.02
C ILE A 283 5.68 -6.70 8.29
N PRO A 284 5.57 -8.03 8.45
CA PRO A 284 4.30 -8.67 8.78
C PRO A 284 3.69 -8.09 10.06
N MET A 285 2.36 -7.98 10.10
CA MET A 285 1.67 -7.44 11.28
C MET A 285 1.92 -8.28 12.54
N SER A 286 2.19 -9.59 12.38
CA SER A 286 2.56 -10.49 13.48
C SER A 286 3.87 -10.09 14.21
N ASP A 287 4.72 -9.29 13.58
CA ASP A 287 6.02 -8.90 14.13
C ASP A 287 5.94 -7.62 14.99
N PHE A 288 4.81 -6.91 14.93
CA PHE A 288 4.51 -5.78 15.82
C PHE A 288 3.78 -6.29 17.08
N LYS A 289 4.41 -6.11 18.22
CA LYS A 289 3.87 -6.48 19.54
C LYS A 289 3.19 -5.29 20.21
#